data_79acf80870f1dbb27bb932f9664b1ac8
#
_entry.id   79acf80870f1dbb27bb932f9664b1ac8
#
_cell.length_a   1.000
_cell.length_b   1.000
_cell.length_c   1.000
_cell.angle_alpha   90.00
_cell.angle_beta   90.00
_cell.angle_gamma   90.00
#
_symmetry.space_group_name_H-M   'P 1'
#
loop_
_entity.id
_entity.type
_entity.pdbx_description
1 polymer ?
#
loop_
_entity_poly.entity_id
_entity_poly.type
_entity_poly.pdbx_seq_one_letter_code
_entity_poly.pdbx_strand_id
1 'polypeptide(L)'
;MAVQPPTEDPLKNHHRYETVKYLSSGSYGFVVLARDRTSGSSVAIKFIERLKGKITKNVEREILNHSILIHPHVVRFEECFLTEKYLAIAMEYAAGGNMYSHVTANHGLQEEHGRFFYQQIILALDYCHKMSISNRDIKLENTLLDSTEPGRNPLIKLCDFGYSINESHSLPKTAVGTPGYTAPEVLMNRTRYDGKLADVWSSGVMLYAMLCCRYPFERPEDDDDPKGQHRIVQRIIKCQYEWPKDKPLSAECKDLMSKIFVADPAARISIAQIQKHPWFRHGLPQNLEVDTYNGHYVKLSKQAADNADAIRRVVREALHEGQEQQSVSGDVDHLAERNSMDTEDSLENDYLSWY
;
A
#
# COMPACT_ATOMS: atom_id res chain seq x y z
N MET A 1 5.85 12.50 -13.05
CA MET A 1 5.11 13.78 -12.89
C MET A 1 3.76 13.45 -12.25
N ALA A 2 3.36 14.15 -11.18
CA ALA A 2 2.04 13.96 -10.59
C ALA A 2 0.94 14.34 -11.61
N VAL A 3 -0.11 13.50 -11.69
CA VAL A 3 -1.27 13.76 -12.55
C VAL A 3 -1.98 15.01 -12.03
N GLN A 4 -2.19 16.01 -12.88
CA GLN A 4 -2.95 17.21 -12.49
C GLN A 4 -4.43 16.86 -12.29
N PRO A 5 -5.14 17.55 -11.37
CA PRO A 5 -6.58 17.37 -11.25
C PRO A 5 -7.27 17.61 -12.59
N PRO A 6 -8.31 16.84 -12.94
CA PRO A 6 -9.02 17.00 -14.19
C PRO A 6 -9.69 18.36 -14.26
N THR A 7 -9.74 18.95 -15.46
CA THR A 7 -10.45 20.21 -15.72
C THR A 7 -11.96 20.06 -15.67
N GLU A 8 -12.46 18.84 -15.87
CA GLU A 8 -13.88 18.48 -15.79
C GLU A 8 -14.11 17.53 -14.62
N ASP A 9 -15.28 17.66 -13.99
CA ASP A 9 -15.68 16.73 -12.91
C ASP A 9 -15.83 15.31 -13.46
N PRO A 10 -15.03 14.33 -12.97
CA PRO A 10 -15.07 12.95 -13.46
C PRO A 10 -16.39 12.23 -13.12
N LEU A 11 -17.17 12.76 -12.19
CA LEU A 11 -18.50 12.26 -11.79
C LEU A 11 -19.66 13.12 -12.32
N LYS A 12 -19.40 14.00 -13.28
CA LYS A 12 -20.45 14.81 -13.90
C LYS A 12 -21.60 13.91 -14.38
N ASN A 13 -22.80 14.18 -13.89
CA ASN A 13 -24.02 13.41 -14.18
C ASN A 13 -23.99 11.94 -13.68
N HIS A 14 -23.07 11.54 -12.82
CA HIS A 14 -23.10 10.20 -12.23
C HIS A 14 -24.32 10.06 -11.29
N HIS A 15 -25.09 8.98 -11.47
CA HIS A 15 -26.37 8.81 -10.75
C HIS A 15 -26.21 8.65 -9.23
N ARG A 16 -25.13 8.01 -8.76
CA ARG A 16 -24.91 7.68 -7.35
C ARG A 16 -23.94 8.61 -6.65
N TYR A 17 -22.83 9.00 -7.29
CA TYR A 17 -21.76 9.74 -6.63
C TYR A 17 -21.67 11.19 -7.11
N GLU A 18 -21.33 12.08 -6.18
CA GLU A 18 -21.10 13.50 -6.41
C GLU A 18 -19.75 13.91 -5.84
N THR A 19 -18.92 14.54 -6.66
CA THR A 19 -17.61 15.04 -6.25
C THR A 19 -17.73 16.13 -5.19
N VAL A 20 -17.03 15.96 -4.06
CA VAL A 20 -16.94 16.96 -2.99
C VAL A 20 -15.66 17.76 -3.13
N LYS A 21 -14.52 17.09 -3.22
CA LYS A 21 -13.20 17.73 -3.39
C LYS A 21 -12.16 16.75 -3.92
N TYR A 22 -11.11 17.30 -4.50
CA TYR A 22 -9.91 16.57 -4.84
C TYR A 22 -9.10 16.23 -3.58
N LEU A 23 -8.56 15.02 -3.49
CA LEU A 23 -7.76 14.56 -2.35
C LEU A 23 -6.26 14.47 -2.69
N SER A 24 -5.92 13.74 -3.75
CA SER A 24 -4.52 13.48 -4.10
C SER A 24 -4.35 13.05 -5.55
N SER A 25 -3.11 13.10 -6.05
CA SER A 25 -2.68 12.48 -7.30
C SER A 25 -1.51 11.53 -7.08
N GLY A 26 -1.42 10.51 -7.93
CA GLY A 26 -0.34 9.55 -7.95
C GLY A 26 0.09 9.24 -9.38
N SER A 27 1.01 8.30 -9.54
CA SER A 27 1.55 7.89 -10.85
C SER A 27 0.47 7.33 -11.79
N TYR A 28 -0.56 6.70 -11.24
CA TYR A 28 -1.59 5.99 -12.00
C TYR A 28 -2.90 6.76 -12.15
N GLY A 29 -3.06 7.89 -11.47
CA GLY A 29 -4.31 8.64 -11.51
C GLY A 29 -4.47 9.61 -10.36
N PHE A 30 -5.70 9.92 -10.00
CA PHE A 30 -6.03 10.84 -8.90
C PHE A 30 -7.17 10.29 -8.04
N VAL A 31 -7.34 10.87 -6.86
CA VAL A 31 -8.38 10.48 -5.89
C VAL A 31 -9.23 11.69 -5.54
N VAL A 32 -10.54 11.52 -5.52
CA VAL A 32 -11.48 12.52 -5.03
C VAL A 32 -12.25 12.01 -3.81
N LEU A 33 -12.66 12.92 -2.95
CA LEU A 33 -13.73 12.70 -1.99
C LEU A 33 -15.05 12.89 -2.72
N ALA A 34 -15.92 11.90 -2.65
CA ALA A 34 -17.27 11.96 -3.18
C ALA A 34 -18.29 11.69 -2.08
N ARG A 35 -19.53 12.13 -2.30
CA ARG A 35 -20.70 11.76 -1.50
C ARG A 35 -21.52 10.72 -2.25
N ASP A 36 -21.85 9.64 -1.60
CA ASP A 36 -22.85 8.69 -2.08
C ASP A 36 -24.26 9.28 -1.85
N ARG A 37 -24.98 9.60 -2.92
CA ARG A 37 -26.32 10.19 -2.84
C ARG A 37 -27.36 9.26 -2.25
N THR A 38 -27.11 7.95 -2.29
CA THR A 38 -28.04 6.93 -1.78
C THR A 38 -27.96 6.82 -0.26
N SER A 39 -26.72 6.73 0.28
CA SER A 39 -26.47 6.55 1.71
C SER A 39 -26.17 7.86 2.45
N GLY A 40 -25.79 8.93 1.72
CA GLY A 40 -25.27 10.17 2.29
C GLY A 40 -23.83 10.06 2.81
N SER A 41 -23.21 8.88 2.71
CA SER A 41 -21.85 8.65 3.23
C SER A 41 -20.78 9.24 2.33
N SER A 42 -19.61 9.51 2.91
CA SER A 42 -18.41 9.92 2.21
C SER A 42 -17.64 8.70 1.70
N VAL A 43 -17.18 8.75 0.45
CA VAL A 43 -16.35 7.72 -0.20
C VAL A 43 -15.15 8.35 -0.86
N ALA A 44 -14.02 7.63 -0.92
CA ALA A 44 -12.88 8.00 -1.72
C ALA A 44 -12.98 7.27 -3.07
N ILE A 45 -12.79 7.99 -4.19
CA ILE A 45 -12.84 7.39 -5.52
C ILE A 45 -11.52 7.65 -6.24
N LYS A 46 -10.78 6.56 -6.55
CA LYS A 46 -9.55 6.57 -7.35
C LYS A 46 -9.92 6.46 -8.83
N PHE A 47 -9.42 7.37 -9.65
CA PHE A 47 -9.65 7.42 -11.09
C PHE A 47 -8.37 7.06 -11.84
N ILE A 48 -8.44 6.07 -12.73
CA ILE A 48 -7.36 5.64 -13.62
C ILE A 48 -7.80 5.90 -15.05
N GLU A 49 -7.00 6.64 -15.81
CA GLU A 49 -7.36 7.05 -17.17
C GLU A 49 -7.39 5.85 -18.13
N ARG A 50 -8.47 5.70 -18.91
CA ARG A 50 -8.69 4.57 -19.84
C ARG A 50 -7.92 4.74 -21.16
N LEU A 51 -7.80 6.00 -21.65
CA LEU A 51 -7.36 6.30 -23.01
C LEU A 51 -5.85 6.16 -23.26
N LYS A 52 -5.03 5.94 -22.24
CA LYS A 52 -3.55 5.95 -22.35
C LYS A 52 -2.90 4.59 -22.06
N GLY A 53 -3.64 3.50 -22.15
CA GLY A 53 -3.08 2.17 -21.88
C GLY A 53 -2.60 1.99 -20.42
N LYS A 54 -3.08 2.81 -19.49
CA LYS A 54 -2.73 2.74 -18.07
C LYS A 54 -3.42 1.60 -17.33
N ILE A 55 -4.47 1.02 -17.92
CA ILE A 55 -5.18 -0.13 -17.34
C ILE A 55 -4.47 -1.39 -17.79
N THR A 56 -3.82 -2.03 -16.85
CA THR A 56 -3.00 -3.24 -17.08
C THR A 56 -3.55 -4.42 -16.29
N LYS A 57 -3.02 -5.62 -16.52
CA LYS A 57 -3.29 -6.79 -15.68
C LYS A 57 -2.95 -6.55 -14.21
N ASN A 58 -2.02 -5.65 -13.93
CA ASN A 58 -1.68 -5.28 -12.55
C ASN A 58 -2.83 -4.51 -11.89
N VAL A 59 -3.49 -3.61 -12.61
CA VAL A 59 -4.68 -2.88 -12.13
C VAL A 59 -5.85 -3.84 -11.87
N GLU A 60 -6.10 -4.80 -12.78
CA GLU A 60 -7.11 -5.84 -12.55
C GLU A 60 -6.82 -6.63 -11.27
N ARG A 61 -5.56 -7.06 -11.10
CA ARG A 61 -5.13 -7.80 -9.91
C ARG A 61 -5.25 -6.98 -8.63
N GLU A 62 -4.87 -5.68 -8.65
CA GLU A 62 -5.05 -4.76 -7.55
C GLU A 62 -6.52 -4.72 -7.10
N ILE A 63 -7.45 -4.50 -8.04
CA ILE A 63 -8.87 -4.40 -7.76
C ILE A 63 -9.41 -5.73 -7.20
N LEU A 64 -9.04 -6.85 -7.81
CA LEU A 64 -9.48 -8.18 -7.37
C LEU A 64 -8.93 -8.51 -5.97
N ASN A 65 -7.66 -8.25 -5.70
CA ASN A 65 -7.08 -8.47 -4.37
C ASN A 65 -7.74 -7.59 -3.31
N HIS A 66 -7.96 -6.30 -3.62
CA HIS A 66 -8.59 -5.37 -2.69
C HIS A 66 -10.05 -5.71 -2.44
N SER A 67 -10.80 -6.11 -3.47
CA SER A 67 -12.24 -6.36 -3.38
C SER A 67 -12.65 -7.48 -2.42
N ILE A 68 -11.75 -8.43 -2.15
CA ILE A 68 -12.01 -9.54 -1.24
C ILE A 68 -11.60 -9.26 0.21
N LEU A 69 -10.98 -8.10 0.48
CA LEU A 69 -10.48 -7.76 1.82
C LEU A 69 -11.54 -7.05 2.65
N ILE A 70 -11.97 -7.68 3.75
CA ILE A 70 -12.91 -7.13 4.73
C ILE A 70 -12.27 -7.19 6.11
N HIS A 71 -11.74 -6.05 6.59
CA HIS A 71 -11.09 -5.97 7.89
C HIS A 71 -11.15 -4.54 8.45
N PRO A 72 -11.30 -4.32 9.76
CA PRO A 72 -11.40 -2.98 10.34
C PRO A 72 -10.18 -2.10 10.08
N HIS A 73 -9.00 -2.70 9.88
CA HIS A 73 -7.74 -2.00 9.62
C HIS A 73 -7.28 -2.07 8.15
N VAL A 74 -8.21 -2.33 7.23
CA VAL A 74 -8.00 -2.25 5.78
C VAL A 74 -9.09 -1.36 5.20
N VAL A 75 -8.75 -0.45 4.30
CA VAL A 75 -9.73 0.37 3.57
C VAL A 75 -10.66 -0.56 2.81
N ARG A 76 -11.98 -0.46 3.06
CA ARG A 76 -12.95 -1.32 2.41
C ARG A 76 -13.15 -0.90 0.95
N PHE A 77 -13.09 -1.88 0.05
CA PHE A 77 -13.54 -1.73 -1.33
C PHE A 77 -15.08 -1.66 -1.36
N GLU A 78 -15.63 -0.71 -2.13
CA GLU A 78 -17.09 -0.60 -2.32
C GLU A 78 -17.51 -1.16 -3.68
N GLU A 79 -16.98 -0.57 -4.76
CA GLU A 79 -17.25 -1.01 -6.14
C GLU A 79 -16.20 -0.45 -7.12
N CYS A 80 -16.19 -0.97 -8.35
CA CYS A 80 -15.55 -0.32 -9.48
C CYS A 80 -16.56 -0.11 -10.61
N PHE A 81 -16.41 1.01 -11.32
CA PHE A 81 -17.29 1.40 -12.43
C PHE A 81 -16.53 2.21 -13.47
N LEU A 82 -17.17 2.41 -14.63
CA LEU A 82 -16.61 3.20 -15.71
C LEU A 82 -17.25 4.57 -15.77
N THR A 83 -16.43 5.57 -16.06
CA THR A 83 -16.88 6.86 -16.60
C THR A 83 -16.37 6.98 -18.04
N GLU A 84 -16.75 8.00 -18.75
CA GLU A 84 -16.33 8.23 -20.14
C GLU A 84 -14.80 8.14 -20.31
N LYS A 85 -14.03 8.72 -19.37
CA LYS A 85 -12.56 8.83 -19.47
C LYS A 85 -11.80 7.92 -18.50
N TYR A 86 -12.47 7.35 -17.46
CA TYR A 86 -11.79 6.72 -16.35
C TYR A 86 -12.40 5.38 -15.92
N LEU A 87 -11.55 4.47 -15.47
CA LEU A 87 -11.90 3.39 -14.56
C LEU A 87 -11.87 3.98 -13.14
N ALA A 88 -12.99 3.91 -12.44
CA ALA A 88 -13.19 4.43 -11.10
C ALA A 88 -13.26 3.29 -10.08
N ILE A 89 -12.57 3.45 -8.95
CA ILE A 89 -12.54 2.51 -7.83
C ILE A 89 -13.04 3.26 -6.60
N ALA A 90 -14.26 2.95 -6.17
CA ALA A 90 -14.84 3.52 -4.96
C ALA A 90 -14.44 2.70 -3.73
N MET A 91 -14.07 3.39 -2.66
CA MET A 91 -13.60 2.78 -1.42
C MET A 91 -13.97 3.64 -0.22
N GLU A 92 -13.92 3.06 0.97
CA GLU A 92 -14.10 3.73 2.25
C GLU A 92 -13.23 4.98 2.35
N TYR A 93 -13.80 6.07 2.84
CA TYR A 93 -13.06 7.31 3.10
C TYR A 93 -12.59 7.36 4.55
N ALA A 94 -11.28 7.43 4.74
CA ALA A 94 -10.64 7.64 6.04
C ALA A 94 -10.37 9.14 6.25
N ALA A 95 -11.08 9.76 7.19
CA ALA A 95 -11.13 11.22 7.33
C ALA A 95 -9.92 11.83 8.07
N GLY A 96 -9.13 11.02 8.78
CA GLY A 96 -8.03 11.47 9.63
C GLY A 96 -6.70 11.73 8.90
N GLY A 97 -6.66 11.64 7.55
CA GLY A 97 -5.44 11.78 6.77
C GLY A 97 -4.55 10.54 6.85
N ASN A 98 -3.24 10.70 6.58
CA ASN A 98 -2.29 9.60 6.61
C ASN A 98 -1.36 9.65 7.84
N MET A 99 -0.76 8.50 8.15
CA MET A 99 0.13 8.33 9.29
C MET A 99 1.42 9.16 9.16
N TYR A 100 1.91 9.39 7.93
CA TYR A 100 3.09 10.23 7.70
C TYR A 100 2.87 11.65 8.23
N SER A 101 1.77 12.28 7.83
CA SER A 101 1.41 13.62 8.30
C SER A 101 1.19 13.67 9.81
N HIS A 102 0.57 12.61 10.37
CA HIS A 102 0.34 12.50 11.80
C HIS A 102 1.65 12.40 12.59
N VAL A 103 2.58 11.56 12.15
CA VAL A 103 3.91 11.38 12.78
C VAL A 103 4.74 12.66 12.67
N THR A 104 4.75 13.29 11.50
CA THR A 104 5.52 14.53 11.26
C THR A 104 5.01 15.68 12.11
N ALA A 105 3.69 15.88 12.19
CA ALA A 105 3.08 16.91 13.00
C ALA A 105 3.36 16.76 14.52
N ASN A 106 3.58 15.53 14.98
CA ASN A 106 3.90 15.21 16.37
C ASN A 106 5.41 15.04 16.63
N HIS A 107 6.27 15.27 15.62
CA HIS A 107 7.71 15.02 15.72
C HIS A 107 8.08 13.62 16.23
N GLY A 108 7.33 12.62 15.81
CA GLY A 108 7.38 11.24 16.30
C GLY A 108 6.42 10.99 17.46
N LEU A 109 6.03 9.75 17.62
CA LEU A 109 5.05 9.34 18.61
C LEU A 109 5.71 8.87 19.91
N GLN A 110 5.02 9.02 21.04
CA GLN A 110 5.38 8.30 22.26
C GLN A 110 5.25 6.79 22.04
N GLU A 111 6.10 6.01 22.72
CA GLU A 111 6.18 4.55 22.51
C GLU A 111 4.84 3.83 22.68
N GLU A 112 4.02 4.27 23.63
CA GLU A 112 2.68 3.72 23.87
C GLU A 112 1.75 3.94 22.66
N HIS A 113 1.72 5.17 22.10
CA HIS A 113 0.93 5.47 20.92
C HIS A 113 1.45 4.76 19.67
N GLY A 114 2.77 4.71 19.49
CA GLY A 114 3.39 3.95 18.41
C GLY A 114 3.05 2.46 18.47
N ARG A 115 3.02 1.89 19.69
CA ARG A 115 2.62 0.50 19.94
C ARG A 115 1.16 0.28 19.58
N PHE A 116 0.27 1.17 20.00
CA PHE A 116 -1.16 1.10 19.67
C PHE A 116 -1.40 1.03 18.15
N PHE A 117 -0.73 1.88 17.37
CA PHE A 117 -0.84 1.82 15.91
C PHE A 117 -0.16 0.60 15.31
N TYR A 118 1.02 0.23 15.81
CA TYR A 118 1.74 -0.94 15.33
C TYR A 118 0.99 -2.25 15.56
N GLN A 119 0.28 -2.38 16.68
CA GLN A 119 -0.60 -3.52 16.94
C GLN A 119 -1.67 -3.67 15.86
N GLN A 120 -2.29 -2.59 15.43
CA GLN A 120 -3.29 -2.58 14.37
C GLN A 120 -2.69 -2.90 12.99
N ILE A 121 -1.48 -2.38 12.70
CA ILE A 121 -0.75 -2.69 11.46
C ILE A 121 -0.47 -4.20 11.39
N ILE A 122 0.01 -4.80 12.46
CA ILE A 122 0.31 -6.24 12.52
C ILE A 122 -0.97 -7.09 12.41
N LEU A 123 -2.09 -6.65 13.01
CA LEU A 123 -3.39 -7.31 12.82
C LEU A 123 -3.84 -7.29 11.36
N ALA A 124 -3.71 -6.14 10.70
CA ALA A 124 -4.06 -5.99 9.28
C ALA A 124 -3.17 -6.86 8.37
N LEU A 125 -1.85 -6.86 8.62
CA LEU A 125 -0.90 -7.68 7.85
C LEU A 125 -1.14 -9.18 8.06
N ASP A 126 -1.34 -9.64 9.30
CA ASP A 126 -1.69 -11.04 9.59
C ASP A 126 -2.95 -11.47 8.84
N TYR A 127 -3.99 -10.61 8.83
CA TYR A 127 -5.20 -10.87 8.07
C TYR A 127 -4.94 -10.96 6.56
N CYS A 128 -4.24 -9.98 5.95
CA CYS A 128 -3.90 -10.01 4.53
C CYS A 128 -3.09 -11.26 4.16
N HIS A 129 -2.11 -11.63 5.00
CA HIS A 129 -1.29 -12.81 4.79
C HIS A 129 -2.08 -14.12 4.93
N LYS A 130 -3.10 -14.19 5.79
CA LYS A 130 -4.06 -15.31 5.87
C LYS A 130 -4.97 -15.39 4.65
N MET A 131 -5.24 -14.26 3.99
CA MET A 131 -5.89 -14.20 2.68
C MET A 131 -4.93 -14.48 1.51
N SER A 132 -3.68 -14.86 1.81
CA SER A 132 -2.59 -15.08 0.83
C SER A 132 -2.21 -13.83 0.03
N ILE A 133 -2.47 -12.63 0.55
CA ILE A 133 -2.13 -11.36 -0.08
C ILE A 133 -0.98 -10.72 0.68
N SER A 134 0.15 -10.47 0.01
CA SER A 134 1.20 -9.57 0.47
C SER A 134 1.01 -8.19 -0.16
N ASN A 135 1.16 -7.12 0.63
CA ASN A 135 0.90 -5.75 0.18
C ASN A 135 2.07 -5.18 -0.63
N ARG A 136 3.31 -5.34 -0.15
CA ARG A 136 4.59 -4.91 -0.75
C ARG A 136 4.83 -3.40 -0.84
N ASP A 137 3.91 -2.58 -0.34
CA ASP A 137 4.09 -1.12 -0.24
C ASP A 137 3.62 -0.58 1.13
N ILE A 138 3.98 -1.30 2.18
CA ILE A 138 3.70 -0.93 3.57
C ILE A 138 4.56 0.26 3.96
N LYS A 139 3.91 1.41 4.18
CA LYS A 139 4.55 2.68 4.54
C LYS A 139 3.57 3.63 5.24
N LEU A 140 4.11 4.67 5.87
CA LEU A 140 3.30 5.66 6.61
C LEU A 140 2.29 6.39 5.72
N GLU A 141 2.64 6.66 4.47
CA GLU A 141 1.81 7.36 3.49
C GLU A 141 0.59 6.53 3.09
N ASN A 142 0.73 5.20 3.04
CA ASN A 142 -0.32 4.24 2.68
C ASN A 142 -1.09 3.70 3.90
N THR A 143 -0.86 4.29 5.07
CA THR A 143 -1.59 3.99 6.30
C THR A 143 -2.44 5.20 6.66
N LEU A 144 -3.75 5.10 6.43
CA LEU A 144 -4.71 6.17 6.72
C LEU A 144 -5.23 6.06 8.16
N LEU A 145 -5.84 7.14 8.63
CA LEU A 145 -6.51 7.23 9.92
C LEU A 145 -8.02 7.46 9.69
N ASP A 146 -8.87 6.68 10.36
CA ASP A 146 -10.32 6.67 10.07
C ASP A 146 -11.05 7.90 10.62
N SER A 147 -10.60 8.48 11.71
CA SER A 147 -11.29 9.56 12.39
C SER A 147 -10.34 10.50 13.10
N THR A 148 -10.79 11.71 13.31
CA THR A 148 -10.17 12.75 14.17
C THR A 148 -11.10 13.17 15.29
N GLU A 149 -12.04 12.32 15.71
CA GLU A 149 -12.94 12.65 16.82
C GLU A 149 -12.15 12.97 18.09
N PRO A 150 -12.40 14.12 18.74
CA PRO A 150 -11.70 14.49 19.95
C PRO A 150 -11.87 13.44 21.06
N GLY A 151 -10.76 13.04 21.68
CA GLY A 151 -10.74 12.08 22.79
C GLY A 151 -10.76 10.60 22.39
N ARG A 152 -10.79 10.27 21.09
CA ARG A 152 -10.66 8.91 20.58
C ARG A 152 -9.38 8.74 19.78
N ASN A 153 -8.60 7.71 20.09
CA ASN A 153 -7.48 7.33 19.25
C ASN A 153 -8.03 6.78 17.91
N PRO A 154 -7.59 7.33 16.76
CA PRO A 154 -8.06 6.87 15.45
C PRO A 154 -7.62 5.44 15.19
N LEU A 155 -8.44 4.70 14.42
CA LEU A 155 -8.01 3.40 13.90
C LEU A 155 -7.21 3.60 12.61
N ILE A 156 -6.23 2.73 12.38
CA ILE A 156 -5.52 2.73 11.11
C ILE A 156 -6.33 1.99 10.04
N LYS A 157 -6.12 2.39 8.80
CA LYS A 157 -6.65 1.76 7.59
C LYS A 157 -5.52 1.61 6.58
N LEU A 158 -5.04 0.40 6.36
CA LEU A 158 -4.11 0.14 5.26
C LEU A 158 -4.84 0.37 3.93
N CYS A 159 -4.23 1.14 3.05
CA CYS A 159 -4.73 1.39 1.70
C CYS A 159 -3.64 1.07 0.68
N ASP A 160 -4.00 1.21 -0.59
CA ASP A 160 -3.14 0.97 -1.74
C ASP A 160 -2.59 -0.47 -1.84
N PHE A 161 -3.25 -1.23 -2.69
CA PHE A 161 -2.89 -2.60 -3.03
C PHE A 161 -2.32 -2.70 -4.46
N GLY A 162 -1.83 -1.57 -5.02
CA GLY A 162 -1.30 -1.47 -6.38
C GLY A 162 -0.11 -2.38 -6.66
N TYR A 163 0.67 -2.69 -5.64
CA TYR A 163 1.77 -3.65 -5.72
C TYR A 163 1.44 -5.02 -5.11
N SER A 164 0.21 -5.22 -4.63
CA SER A 164 -0.16 -6.47 -3.95
C SER A 164 -0.13 -7.68 -4.89
N ILE A 165 0.23 -8.83 -4.33
CA ILE A 165 0.22 -10.11 -5.04
C ILE A 165 -0.51 -11.15 -4.19
N ASN A 166 -1.26 -12.04 -4.89
CA ASN A 166 -1.81 -13.22 -4.25
C ASN A 166 -0.84 -14.39 -4.43
N GLU A 167 -0.16 -14.74 -3.35
CA GLU A 167 0.90 -15.76 -3.34
C GLU A 167 0.39 -17.18 -3.53
N SER A 168 -0.93 -17.42 -3.45
CA SER A 168 -1.52 -18.71 -3.86
C SER A 168 -1.33 -19.00 -5.36
N HIS A 169 -1.11 -17.96 -6.17
CA HIS A 169 -0.94 -18.08 -7.61
C HIS A 169 0.53 -17.98 -8.05
N SER A 170 1.32 -17.12 -7.41
CA SER A 170 2.75 -16.96 -7.73
C SER A 170 3.50 -16.21 -6.64
N LEU A 171 4.81 -16.48 -6.49
CA LEU A 171 5.68 -15.65 -5.65
C LEU A 171 6.11 -14.39 -6.38
N PRO A 172 6.34 -13.27 -5.65
CA PRO A 172 6.86 -12.03 -6.23
C PRO A 172 8.21 -12.24 -6.94
N LYS A 173 8.38 -11.59 -8.10
CA LYS A 173 9.62 -11.64 -8.88
C LYS A 173 10.25 -10.28 -9.07
N THR A 174 9.49 -9.20 -8.80
CA THR A 174 9.86 -7.82 -9.12
C THR A 174 10.15 -7.03 -7.87
N ALA A 175 11.18 -6.21 -7.90
CA ALA A 175 11.49 -5.25 -6.87
C ALA A 175 10.51 -4.07 -7.01
N VAL A 176 9.59 -3.93 -6.05
CA VAL A 176 8.61 -2.84 -6.01
C VAL A 176 8.56 -2.27 -4.60
N GLY A 177 8.06 -1.06 -4.45
CA GLY A 177 7.89 -0.38 -3.17
C GLY A 177 8.74 0.88 -3.06
N THR A 178 8.65 1.56 -1.92
CA THR A 178 9.39 2.79 -1.61
C THR A 178 10.77 2.41 -1.04
N PRO A 179 11.91 2.89 -1.62
CA PRO A 179 13.25 2.39 -1.30
C PRO A 179 13.59 2.32 0.19
N GLY A 180 13.26 3.35 0.97
CA GLY A 180 13.54 3.39 2.42
C GLY A 180 12.84 2.30 3.23
N TYR A 181 11.74 1.73 2.72
CA TYR A 181 10.98 0.64 3.36
C TYR A 181 11.31 -0.74 2.80
N THR A 182 12.07 -0.81 1.69
CA THR A 182 12.28 -2.05 0.94
C THR A 182 13.22 -3.00 1.66
N ALA A 183 12.85 -4.28 1.74
CA ALA A 183 13.63 -5.31 2.42
C ALA A 183 14.92 -5.68 1.64
N PRO A 184 15.99 -6.14 2.33
CA PRO A 184 17.27 -6.49 1.71
C PRO A 184 17.13 -7.49 0.55
N GLU A 185 16.32 -8.54 0.73
CA GLU A 185 16.10 -9.58 -0.28
C GLU A 185 15.43 -9.05 -1.55
N VAL A 186 14.62 -8.01 -1.43
CA VAL A 186 13.96 -7.33 -2.56
C VAL A 186 14.95 -6.45 -3.31
N LEU A 187 15.78 -5.67 -2.59
CA LEU A 187 16.84 -4.83 -3.18
C LEU A 187 17.93 -5.65 -3.88
N MET A 188 18.24 -6.82 -3.35
CA MET A 188 19.23 -7.69 -3.97
C MET A 188 18.73 -8.38 -5.24
N ASN A 189 17.43 -8.29 -5.53
CA ASN A 189 16.75 -8.75 -6.75
C ASN A 189 17.27 -10.08 -7.30
N ARG A 190 17.35 -11.11 -6.46
CA ARG A 190 18.04 -12.36 -6.85
C ARG A 190 17.09 -13.48 -7.24
N THR A 191 15.82 -13.23 -7.48
CA THR A 191 14.81 -14.22 -7.85
C THR A 191 13.52 -14.03 -7.03
N ARG A 192 12.70 -15.03 -6.94
CA ARG A 192 11.46 -15.02 -6.15
C ARG A 192 11.76 -14.80 -4.67
N TYR A 193 11.02 -13.91 -4.02
CA TYR A 193 11.09 -13.65 -2.59
C TYR A 193 9.72 -13.87 -1.92
N ASP A 194 9.71 -13.99 -0.60
CA ASP A 194 8.49 -14.07 0.19
C ASP A 194 7.99 -12.64 0.50
N GLY A 195 6.89 -12.22 -0.16
CA GLY A 195 6.32 -10.89 0.04
C GLY A 195 5.82 -10.65 1.45
N LYS A 196 5.39 -11.70 2.17
CA LYS A 196 4.94 -11.60 3.55
C LYS A 196 6.10 -11.26 4.51
N LEU A 197 7.27 -11.84 4.28
CA LEU A 197 8.47 -11.52 5.05
C LEU A 197 9.01 -10.11 4.69
N ALA A 198 8.85 -9.68 3.44
CA ALA A 198 9.15 -8.31 3.05
C ALA A 198 8.22 -7.29 3.73
N ASP A 199 6.91 -7.58 3.83
CA ASP A 199 5.95 -6.75 4.58
C ASP A 199 6.32 -6.64 6.07
N VAL A 200 6.85 -7.71 6.69
CA VAL A 200 7.35 -7.68 8.08
C VAL A 200 8.50 -6.69 8.22
N TRP A 201 9.47 -6.71 7.29
CA TRP A 201 10.57 -5.73 7.30
C TRP A 201 10.04 -4.30 7.19
N SER A 202 9.17 -4.03 6.21
CA SER A 202 8.58 -2.71 6.00
C SER A 202 7.79 -2.23 7.22
N SER A 203 7.10 -3.14 7.93
CA SER A 203 6.41 -2.81 9.19
C SER A 203 7.38 -2.37 10.29
N GLY A 204 8.58 -2.95 10.35
CA GLY A 204 9.64 -2.52 11.27
C GLY A 204 10.17 -1.12 10.95
N VAL A 205 10.34 -0.81 9.66
CA VAL A 205 10.71 0.55 9.22
C VAL A 205 9.62 1.55 9.62
N MET A 206 8.34 1.18 9.44
CA MET A 206 7.22 2.02 9.90
C MET A 206 7.27 2.25 11.41
N LEU A 207 7.48 1.20 12.21
CA LEU A 207 7.58 1.34 13.66
C LEU A 207 8.70 2.29 14.06
N TYR A 208 9.88 2.13 13.47
CA TYR A 208 11.01 3.04 13.71
C TYR A 208 10.66 4.47 13.33
N ALA A 209 10.07 4.68 12.14
CA ALA A 209 9.70 6.01 11.66
C ALA A 209 8.60 6.64 12.52
N MET A 210 7.59 5.89 12.98
CA MET A 210 6.56 6.38 13.90
C MET A 210 7.15 6.90 15.21
N LEU A 211 8.13 6.18 15.79
CA LEU A 211 8.71 6.54 17.08
C LEU A 211 9.78 7.64 16.96
N CYS A 212 10.59 7.59 15.92
CA CYS A 212 11.79 8.41 15.78
C CYS A 212 11.61 9.62 14.85
N CYS A 213 10.53 9.70 14.05
CA CYS A 213 10.32 10.70 13.00
C CYS A 213 11.48 10.79 12.00
N ARG A 214 12.14 9.67 11.74
CA ARG A 214 13.23 9.50 10.78
C ARG A 214 13.32 8.04 10.35
N TYR A 215 13.98 7.77 9.24
CA TYR A 215 14.15 6.40 8.76
C TYR A 215 15.40 5.73 9.34
N PRO A 216 15.38 4.40 9.59
CA PRO A 216 16.46 3.72 10.31
C PRO A 216 17.79 3.69 9.54
N PHE A 217 17.76 3.70 8.22
CA PHE A 217 18.92 3.52 7.35
C PHE A 217 19.38 4.81 6.66
N GLU A 218 18.61 5.91 6.79
CA GLU A 218 18.95 7.22 6.25
C GLU A 218 19.76 8.04 7.25
N ARG A 219 20.61 8.90 6.73
CA ARG A 219 21.44 9.83 7.52
C ARG A 219 21.46 11.20 6.86
N PRO A 220 21.61 12.29 7.62
CA PRO A 220 21.63 13.65 7.06
C PRO A 220 22.67 13.85 5.95
N GLU A 221 23.80 13.15 6.00
CA GLU A 221 24.85 13.24 4.99
C GLU A 221 24.49 12.57 3.66
N ASP A 222 23.33 11.93 3.55
CA ASP A 222 22.86 11.28 2.31
C ASP A 222 22.09 12.24 1.41
N ASP A 223 21.48 13.29 1.97
CA ASP A 223 20.48 14.12 1.28
C ASP A 223 21.06 14.89 0.08
N ASP A 224 22.27 15.42 0.20
CA ASP A 224 22.92 16.25 -0.83
C ASP A 224 24.02 15.51 -1.61
N ASP A 225 24.17 14.20 -1.42
CA ASP A 225 25.23 13.41 -2.07
C ASP A 225 24.64 12.49 -3.16
N PRO A 226 25.14 12.59 -4.42
CA PRO A 226 24.72 11.66 -5.49
C PRO A 226 24.90 10.17 -5.14
N LYS A 227 25.76 9.83 -4.18
CA LYS A 227 25.95 8.46 -3.67
C LYS A 227 25.12 8.15 -2.43
N GLY A 228 24.28 9.07 -1.98
CA GLY A 228 23.47 8.92 -0.77
C GLY A 228 22.56 7.68 -0.84
N GLN A 229 21.81 7.55 -1.93
CA GLN A 229 20.95 6.39 -2.15
C GLN A 229 21.71 5.06 -2.13
N HIS A 230 22.87 5.01 -2.76
CA HIS A 230 23.73 3.81 -2.73
C HIS A 230 24.16 3.46 -1.29
N ARG A 231 24.52 4.45 -0.46
CA ARG A 231 24.87 4.22 0.95
C ARG A 231 23.68 3.73 1.77
N ILE A 232 22.48 4.27 1.53
CA ILE A 232 21.23 3.81 2.17
C ILE A 232 21.03 2.33 1.85
N VAL A 233 21.08 1.93 0.58
CA VAL A 233 20.93 0.53 0.16
C VAL A 233 22.00 -0.37 0.83
N GLN A 234 23.26 0.07 0.88
CA GLN A 234 24.32 -0.69 1.56
C GLN A 234 24.03 -0.88 3.07
N ARG A 235 23.50 0.14 3.74
CA ARG A 235 23.11 0.04 5.15
C ARG A 235 21.91 -0.89 5.36
N ILE A 236 20.92 -0.86 4.47
CA ILE A 236 19.78 -1.79 4.49
C ILE A 236 20.29 -3.24 4.37
N ILE A 237 21.11 -3.55 3.36
CA ILE A 237 21.64 -4.90 3.12
C ILE A 237 22.48 -5.41 4.32
N LYS A 238 23.20 -4.51 4.98
CA LYS A 238 24.03 -4.84 6.15
C LYS A 238 23.32 -4.69 7.48
N CYS A 239 22.03 -4.31 7.50
CA CYS A 239 21.25 -4.00 8.71
C CYS A 239 21.95 -2.98 9.62
N GLN A 240 22.61 -1.97 9.05
CA GLN A 240 23.36 -0.93 9.78
C GLN A 240 22.45 0.26 10.08
N TYR A 241 21.81 0.25 11.23
CA TYR A 241 20.98 1.33 11.74
C TYR A 241 21.43 1.75 13.14
N GLU A 242 20.97 2.92 13.59
CA GLU A 242 21.33 3.49 14.89
C GLU A 242 20.08 3.86 15.68
N TRP A 243 20.19 3.80 17.00
CA TRP A 243 19.13 4.29 17.89
C TRP A 243 19.36 5.79 18.13
N PRO A 244 18.36 6.64 17.90
CA PRO A 244 18.50 8.06 18.15
C PRO A 244 18.65 8.33 19.65
N LYS A 245 19.63 9.18 20.01
CA LYS A 245 19.91 9.52 21.41
C LYS A 245 18.82 10.40 22.03
N ASP A 246 18.15 11.18 21.21
CA ASP A 246 17.07 12.10 21.57
C ASP A 246 15.69 11.43 21.74
N LYS A 247 15.58 10.14 21.41
CA LYS A 247 14.35 9.34 21.51
C LYS A 247 14.64 8.07 22.33
N PRO A 248 14.47 8.11 23.65
CA PRO A 248 14.67 6.95 24.48
C PRO A 248 13.59 5.90 24.20
N LEU A 249 14.01 4.73 23.70
CA LEU A 249 13.15 3.59 23.45
C LEU A 249 13.43 2.51 24.53
N SER A 250 12.38 1.79 24.93
CA SER A 250 12.51 0.68 25.86
C SER A 250 13.42 -0.43 25.31
N ALA A 251 14.01 -1.21 26.19
CA ALA A 251 14.80 -2.36 25.80
C ALA A 251 13.98 -3.39 25.00
N GLU A 252 12.72 -3.57 25.38
CA GLU A 252 11.79 -4.48 24.68
C GLU A 252 11.45 -3.98 23.26
N CYS A 253 11.28 -2.67 23.07
CA CYS A 253 11.07 -2.07 21.75
C CYS A 253 12.27 -2.32 20.84
N LYS A 254 13.46 -2.07 21.34
CA LYS A 254 14.73 -2.31 20.64
C LYS A 254 14.93 -3.80 20.31
N ASP A 255 14.59 -4.68 21.24
CA ASP A 255 14.65 -6.13 21.05
C ASP A 255 13.73 -6.58 19.90
N LEU A 256 12.47 -6.12 19.88
CA LEU A 256 11.55 -6.41 18.78
C LEU A 256 12.10 -5.95 17.43
N MET A 257 12.51 -4.68 17.33
CA MET A 257 13.03 -4.15 16.07
C MET A 257 14.31 -4.84 15.61
N SER A 258 15.19 -5.25 16.53
CA SER A 258 16.39 -6.02 16.20
C SER A 258 16.10 -7.41 15.60
N LYS A 259 14.95 -7.99 15.96
CA LYS A 259 14.47 -9.27 15.40
C LYS A 259 13.77 -9.06 14.03
N ILE A 260 13.25 -7.86 13.77
CA ILE A 260 12.68 -7.50 12.47
C ILE A 260 13.77 -7.13 11.47
N PHE A 261 14.76 -6.31 11.88
CA PHE A 261 15.87 -5.88 11.01
C PHE A 261 16.95 -6.96 10.89
N VAL A 262 16.55 -8.10 10.33
CA VAL A 262 17.42 -9.23 10.02
C VAL A 262 17.45 -9.41 8.51
N ALA A 263 18.66 -9.36 7.91
CA ALA A 263 18.83 -9.39 6.45
C ALA A 263 18.38 -10.72 5.84
N ASP A 264 18.65 -11.84 6.51
CA ASP A 264 18.14 -13.15 6.09
C ASP A 264 16.65 -13.28 6.42
N PRO A 265 15.75 -13.32 5.40
CA PRO A 265 14.33 -13.44 5.66
C PRO A 265 13.95 -14.73 6.40
N ALA A 266 14.72 -15.82 6.27
CA ALA A 266 14.44 -17.06 6.98
C ALA A 266 14.72 -16.98 8.50
N ALA A 267 15.63 -16.10 8.89
CA ALA A 267 15.96 -15.82 10.30
C ALA A 267 15.15 -14.66 10.89
N ARG A 268 14.45 -13.88 10.05
CA ARG A 268 13.62 -12.74 10.45
C ARG A 268 12.42 -13.21 11.26
N ILE A 269 12.05 -12.46 12.30
CA ILE A 269 10.85 -12.72 13.10
C ILE A 269 9.58 -12.76 12.21
N SER A 270 8.73 -13.75 12.43
CA SER A 270 7.43 -13.86 11.74
C SER A 270 6.35 -13.02 12.46
N ILE A 271 5.23 -12.73 11.77
CA ILE A 271 4.07 -12.05 12.37
C ILE A 271 3.58 -12.81 13.62
N ALA A 272 3.49 -14.13 13.55
CA ALA A 272 3.06 -14.94 14.69
C ALA A 272 4.01 -14.83 15.91
N GLN A 273 5.30 -14.62 15.68
CA GLN A 273 6.28 -14.37 16.75
C GLN A 273 6.19 -12.93 17.25
N ILE A 274 5.96 -11.93 16.37
CA ILE A 274 5.71 -10.54 16.77
C ILE A 274 4.51 -10.47 17.71
N GLN A 275 3.42 -11.15 17.40
CA GLN A 275 2.19 -11.19 18.21
C GLN A 275 2.41 -11.79 19.61
N LYS A 276 3.43 -12.62 19.79
CA LYS A 276 3.82 -13.19 21.08
C LYS A 276 4.86 -12.37 21.82
N HIS A 277 5.47 -11.37 21.17
CA HIS A 277 6.56 -10.58 21.75
C HIS A 277 6.05 -9.73 22.93
N PRO A 278 6.77 -9.63 24.06
CA PRO A 278 6.34 -8.87 25.25
C PRO A 278 5.95 -7.44 24.91
N TRP A 279 6.78 -6.73 24.14
CA TRP A 279 6.48 -5.36 23.72
C TRP A 279 5.15 -5.23 22.97
N PHE A 280 4.87 -6.15 22.07
CA PHE A 280 3.62 -6.16 21.30
C PHE A 280 2.40 -6.47 22.17
N ARG A 281 2.55 -7.39 23.14
CA ARG A 281 1.47 -7.81 24.04
C ARG A 281 1.08 -6.74 25.06
N HIS A 282 1.97 -5.82 25.37
CA HIS A 282 1.71 -4.77 26.34
C HIS A 282 0.54 -3.87 25.89
N GLY A 283 -0.47 -3.69 26.75
CA GLY A 283 -1.66 -2.89 26.49
C GLY A 283 -2.76 -3.58 25.64
N LEU A 284 -2.50 -4.79 25.11
CA LEU A 284 -3.57 -5.60 24.50
C LEU A 284 -4.44 -6.27 25.56
N PRO A 285 -5.74 -6.49 25.28
CA PRO A 285 -6.58 -7.31 26.13
C PRO A 285 -5.95 -8.69 26.34
N GLN A 286 -5.93 -9.17 27.61
CA GLN A 286 -5.28 -10.46 27.95
C GLN A 286 -5.91 -11.65 27.23
N ASN A 287 -7.22 -11.57 26.96
CA ASN A 287 -8.00 -12.60 26.27
C ASN A 287 -8.08 -12.39 24.75
N LEU A 288 -7.33 -11.45 24.17
CA LEU A 288 -7.31 -11.27 22.72
C LEU A 288 -6.54 -12.42 22.07
N GLU A 289 -7.29 -13.32 21.48
CA GLU A 289 -6.80 -14.38 20.60
C GLU A 289 -6.77 -13.86 19.16
N VAL A 290 -5.59 -13.40 18.71
CA VAL A 290 -5.42 -12.77 17.39
C VAL A 290 -5.85 -13.70 16.25
N ASP A 291 -5.57 -14.98 16.35
CA ASP A 291 -5.97 -15.96 15.34
C ASP A 291 -7.50 -16.08 15.22
N THR A 292 -8.21 -16.08 16.36
CA THR A 292 -9.68 -16.09 16.38
C THR A 292 -10.24 -14.79 15.84
N TYR A 293 -9.67 -13.65 16.23
CA TYR A 293 -10.08 -12.33 15.73
C TYR A 293 -9.95 -12.23 14.22
N ASN A 294 -8.78 -12.47 13.67
CA ASN A 294 -8.55 -12.43 12.23
C ASN A 294 -9.25 -13.57 11.47
N GLY A 295 -9.40 -14.75 12.08
CA GLY A 295 -10.13 -15.87 11.52
C GLY A 295 -11.60 -15.56 11.21
N HIS A 296 -12.24 -14.72 12.03
CA HIS A 296 -13.58 -14.20 11.76
C HIS A 296 -13.63 -13.40 10.43
N TYR A 297 -12.72 -12.46 10.24
CA TYR A 297 -12.68 -11.63 9.02
C TYR A 297 -12.28 -12.44 7.78
N VAL A 298 -11.36 -13.40 7.90
CA VAL A 298 -11.02 -14.34 6.82
C VAL A 298 -12.26 -15.10 6.35
N LYS A 299 -13.10 -15.57 7.29
CA LYS A 299 -14.35 -16.26 6.95
C LYS A 299 -15.34 -15.34 6.23
N LEU A 300 -15.53 -14.11 6.72
CA LEU A 300 -16.39 -13.12 6.08
C LEU A 300 -15.93 -12.83 4.65
N SER A 301 -14.64 -12.60 4.44
CA SER A 301 -14.05 -12.31 3.13
C SER A 301 -14.25 -13.44 2.12
N LYS A 302 -14.07 -14.69 2.56
CA LYS A 302 -14.30 -15.86 1.69
C LYS A 302 -15.77 -16.01 1.30
N GLN A 303 -16.71 -15.58 2.15
CA GLN A 303 -18.15 -15.59 1.84
C GLN A 303 -18.55 -14.46 0.89
N ALA A 304 -17.84 -13.33 0.91
CA ALA A 304 -18.13 -12.15 0.09
C ALA A 304 -17.47 -12.17 -1.31
N ALA A 305 -16.66 -13.18 -1.62
CA ALA A 305 -15.83 -13.25 -2.84
C ALA A 305 -16.61 -13.41 -4.16
N ASP A 306 -17.93 -13.31 -4.17
CA ASP A 306 -18.78 -13.57 -5.37
C ASP A 306 -18.72 -12.47 -6.46
N ASN A 307 -18.03 -11.35 -6.22
CA ASN A 307 -18.03 -10.21 -7.15
C ASN A 307 -16.90 -10.22 -8.21
N ALA A 308 -16.01 -11.21 -8.21
CA ALA A 308 -14.84 -11.23 -9.08
C ALA A 308 -15.18 -11.14 -10.59
N ASP A 309 -16.24 -11.80 -11.03
CA ASP A 309 -16.63 -11.80 -12.46
C ASP A 309 -17.24 -10.46 -12.89
N ALA A 310 -17.94 -9.77 -12.01
CA ALA A 310 -18.45 -8.42 -12.27
C ALA A 310 -17.28 -7.43 -12.41
N ILE A 311 -16.29 -7.50 -11.51
CA ILE A 311 -15.07 -6.69 -11.56
C ILE A 311 -14.29 -6.95 -12.86
N ARG A 312 -14.04 -8.21 -13.21
CA ARG A 312 -13.36 -8.59 -14.46
C ARG A 312 -14.08 -8.06 -15.70
N ARG A 313 -15.42 -8.01 -15.66
CA ARG A 313 -16.21 -7.46 -16.77
C ARG A 313 -15.95 -5.96 -16.92
N VAL A 314 -16.04 -5.19 -15.84
CA VAL A 314 -15.78 -3.74 -15.83
C VAL A 314 -14.36 -3.44 -16.32
N VAL A 315 -13.35 -4.17 -15.84
CA VAL A 315 -11.95 -3.95 -16.24
C VAL A 315 -11.74 -4.31 -17.72
N ARG A 316 -12.33 -5.40 -18.21
CA ARG A 316 -12.25 -5.78 -19.64
C ARG A 316 -12.90 -4.72 -20.53
N GLU A 317 -14.05 -4.20 -20.16
CA GLU A 317 -14.71 -3.12 -20.91
C GLU A 317 -13.84 -1.85 -20.93
N ALA A 318 -13.19 -1.53 -19.82
CA ALA A 318 -12.21 -0.44 -19.75
C ALA A 318 -11.05 -0.59 -20.75
N LEU A 319 -10.59 -1.83 -20.98
CA LEU A 319 -9.51 -2.17 -21.92
C LEU A 319 -9.95 -2.08 -23.38
N HIS A 320 -11.17 -2.55 -23.70
CA HIS A 320 -11.65 -2.64 -25.10
C HIS A 320 -11.93 -1.27 -25.73
N GLU A 321 -12.61 -0.37 -25.04
CA GLU A 321 -12.88 0.98 -25.57
C GLU A 321 -11.61 1.83 -25.73
N GLY A 322 -10.56 1.58 -24.92
CA GLY A 322 -9.24 2.20 -25.09
C GLY A 322 -8.54 1.81 -26.42
N GLN A 323 -8.88 0.62 -26.98
CA GLN A 323 -8.33 0.14 -28.26
C GLN A 323 -9.13 0.65 -29.46
N GLU A 324 -10.44 0.77 -29.37
CA GLU A 324 -11.28 1.30 -30.46
C GLU A 324 -11.05 2.78 -30.75
N GLN A 325 -10.78 3.59 -29.73
CA GLN A 325 -10.46 5.01 -29.92
C GLN A 325 -9.07 5.25 -30.54
N GLN A 326 -8.13 4.30 -30.42
CA GLN A 326 -6.85 4.35 -31.13
C GLN A 326 -7.00 4.05 -32.62
N SER A 327 -7.98 3.23 -33.04
CA SER A 327 -8.22 2.93 -34.46
C SER A 327 -8.87 4.07 -35.24
N VAL A 328 -9.54 5.02 -34.57
CA VAL A 328 -10.21 6.16 -35.21
C VAL A 328 -9.29 7.40 -35.35
N SER A 329 -8.19 7.45 -34.56
CA SER A 329 -7.21 8.55 -34.67
C SER A 329 -5.97 8.24 -35.49
N GLY A 330 -5.91 7.09 -36.12
CA GLY A 330 -4.72 6.51 -36.79
C GLY A 330 -4.71 6.53 -38.30
N ASP A 331 -5.21 7.61 -38.91
CA ASP A 331 -4.94 7.91 -40.33
C ASP A 331 -4.03 9.14 -40.44
N VAL A 332 -2.78 9.05 -40.03
CA VAL A 332 -1.58 9.72 -40.56
C VAL A 332 -0.36 9.17 -39.79
N ASP A 333 0.39 8.28 -40.39
CA ASP A 333 1.81 7.98 -40.38
C ASP A 333 2.09 6.49 -40.42
N HIS A 334 2.15 5.96 -41.63
CA HIS A 334 2.87 4.69 -41.93
C HIS A 334 4.36 4.95 -41.74
N LEU A 335 4.98 4.18 -40.81
CA LEU A 335 6.32 3.61 -40.82
C LEU A 335 6.85 3.41 -39.40
N ALA A 336 6.54 2.27 -38.79
CA ALA A 336 7.39 1.55 -37.83
C ALA A 336 6.61 0.36 -37.20
N GLU A 337 6.17 -0.57 -38.05
CA GLU A 337 5.85 -1.92 -37.56
C GLU A 337 7.11 -2.77 -37.64
N ARG A 338 7.65 -3.13 -36.49
CA ARG A 338 8.26 -4.43 -36.15
C ARG A 338 8.96 -4.29 -34.78
N ASN A 339 8.30 -4.79 -33.79
CA ASN A 339 8.81 -5.44 -32.56
C ASN A 339 7.87 -5.16 -31.39
N SER A 340 6.76 -5.88 -31.34
CA SER A 340 5.90 -5.94 -30.16
C SER A 340 5.76 -7.41 -29.73
N MET A 341 6.83 -7.94 -29.17
CA MET A 341 6.81 -9.05 -28.23
C MET A 341 7.83 -8.69 -27.17
N ASP A 342 7.41 -8.75 -25.89
CA ASP A 342 8.20 -8.47 -24.69
C ASP A 342 8.20 -6.99 -24.21
N THR A 343 7.04 -6.49 -23.77
CA THR A 343 6.95 -5.22 -23.01
C THR A 343 6.43 -5.40 -21.57
N GLU A 344 6.48 -6.60 -20.99
CA GLU A 344 6.24 -6.79 -19.55
C GLU A 344 7.45 -6.38 -18.69
N ASP A 345 8.65 -6.22 -19.27
CA ASP A 345 9.91 -5.91 -18.55
C ASP A 345 10.33 -4.43 -18.55
N SER A 346 9.68 -3.56 -19.34
CA SER A 346 10.23 -2.20 -19.55
C SER A 346 9.93 -1.18 -18.46
N LEU A 347 8.94 -1.41 -17.60
CA LEU A 347 8.66 -0.51 -16.45
C LEU A 347 9.46 -0.92 -15.19
N GLU A 348 10.08 -2.08 -15.20
CA GLU A 348 10.89 -2.60 -14.10
C GLU A 348 12.36 -2.15 -14.19
N ASN A 349 12.84 -1.80 -15.38
CA ASN A 349 14.22 -1.40 -15.61
C ASN A 349 14.51 0.07 -15.26
N ASP A 350 13.51 0.95 -15.14
CA ASP A 350 13.74 2.34 -14.75
C ASP A 350 14.22 2.50 -13.29
N TYR A 351 13.95 1.52 -12.44
CA TYR A 351 14.47 1.53 -11.05
C TYR A 351 15.95 1.14 -10.96
N LEU A 352 16.45 0.35 -11.91
CA LEU A 352 17.84 -0.12 -11.90
C LEU A 352 18.80 0.78 -12.69
N SER A 353 18.29 1.73 -13.49
CA SER A 353 19.13 2.70 -14.22
C SER A 353 19.74 3.79 -13.32
N TRP A 354 19.37 3.80 -12.04
CA TRP A 354 19.91 4.73 -11.02
C TRP A 354 20.90 4.08 -10.04
N TYR A 355 21.27 2.78 -10.26
CA TYR A 355 22.26 2.07 -9.45
C TYR A 355 23.55 1.77 -10.19
#